data_917e2fd43850613f38e155f25dce15e3
#
_entry.id   917e2fd43850613f38e155f25dce15e3
#
_cell.length_a   1.000
_cell.length_b   1.000
_cell.length_c   1.000
_cell.angle_alpha   90.00
_cell.angle_beta   90.00
_cell.angle_gamma   90.00
#
_symmetry.space_group_name_H-M   'P 1'
#
loop_
_entity.id
_entity.type
_entity.pdbx_description
1 polymer ?
#
loop_
_entity_poly.entity_id
_entity_poly.type
_entity_poly.pdbx_seq_one_letter_code
_entity_poly.pdbx_strand_id
1 'polypeptide(L)'
;LQQYQLTFDEITQAIRSSSVDMPGGTIKTRGGDILLRAEGQAYTGHEYGDLVLRTDADGTRLVLSDIANIKDGFVEQEDFATFDDENTSSIMVQSTGDQNDLEIAAQVRGYVAEKNQQLPQGAKLTVWGDSSYYLSERLDMMIDNMLMGAFLVFIVLALFLRIKIAFWVMLGIPISFFGALLMMPLLGEWSVSINMLSLFAFIMVLGIVVDDAIVIGESAYAEIEKYGHSRDNIISGTMRVAMPATFGVLTTIAAFTPLLFIDATFAAFFRSISIVVSFCLIFSLIES
;
A
#
# COMPACT_ATOMS: atom_id res chain seq x y z
N LEU A 1 -6.21 -25.34 -49.07
CA LEU A 1 -7.64 -25.48 -48.70
C LEU A 1 -8.39 -26.27 -49.78
N GLN A 2 -8.26 -25.94 -51.07
CA GLN A 2 -8.95 -26.65 -52.16
C GLN A 2 -8.63 -28.15 -52.23
N GLN A 3 -7.41 -28.54 -51.95
CA GLN A 3 -6.96 -29.94 -51.95
C GLN A 3 -7.66 -30.76 -50.89
N TYR A 4 -7.99 -30.15 -49.73
CA TYR A 4 -8.63 -30.81 -48.60
C TYR A 4 -10.14 -30.55 -48.55
N GLN A 5 -10.69 -29.82 -49.55
CA GLN A 5 -12.10 -29.43 -49.61
C GLN A 5 -12.62 -28.74 -48.35
N LEU A 6 -11.78 -27.89 -47.71
CA LEU A 6 -12.12 -27.12 -46.54
C LEU A 6 -12.40 -25.67 -46.88
N THR A 7 -13.42 -25.11 -46.27
CA THR A 7 -13.72 -23.70 -46.31
C THR A 7 -13.03 -22.95 -45.17
N PHE A 8 -12.88 -21.66 -45.33
CA PHE A 8 -12.28 -20.82 -44.28
C PHE A 8 -13.14 -20.78 -42.99
N ASP A 9 -14.46 -20.83 -43.18
CA ASP A 9 -15.39 -20.83 -42.04
C ASP A 9 -15.30 -22.13 -41.26
N GLU A 10 -15.15 -23.29 -41.89
CA GLU A 10 -14.96 -24.57 -41.20
C GLU A 10 -13.70 -24.59 -40.36
N ILE A 11 -12.59 -24.04 -40.89
CA ILE A 11 -11.35 -23.93 -40.13
C ILE A 11 -11.51 -22.98 -38.90
N THR A 12 -12.12 -21.84 -39.13
CA THR A 12 -12.36 -20.86 -38.06
C THR A 12 -13.24 -21.43 -36.96
N GLN A 13 -14.27 -22.19 -37.35
CA GLN A 13 -15.18 -22.84 -36.41
C GLN A 13 -14.48 -23.98 -35.63
N ALA A 14 -13.65 -24.77 -36.36
CA ALA A 14 -12.88 -25.83 -35.72
C ALA A 14 -11.89 -25.26 -34.67
N ILE A 15 -11.16 -24.19 -35.00
CA ILE A 15 -10.27 -23.50 -34.06
C ILE A 15 -11.04 -22.98 -32.84
N ARG A 16 -12.18 -22.30 -33.04
CA ARG A 16 -12.98 -21.77 -31.94
C ARG A 16 -13.59 -22.84 -31.05
N SER A 17 -13.95 -24.00 -31.58
CA SER A 17 -14.55 -25.09 -30.81
C SER A 17 -13.51 -25.97 -30.12
N SER A 18 -12.28 -26.04 -30.66
CA SER A 18 -11.22 -26.91 -30.14
C SER A 18 -10.32 -26.18 -29.12
N SER A 19 -10.22 -24.84 -29.20
CA SER A 19 -9.43 -24.03 -28.28
C SER A 19 -10.35 -23.28 -27.31
N VAL A 20 -10.96 -24.00 -26.39
CA VAL A 20 -11.86 -23.41 -25.39
C VAL A 20 -11.82 -24.21 -24.08
N ASP A 21 -11.80 -23.48 -22.98
CA ASP A 21 -12.01 -24.06 -21.65
C ASP A 21 -13.50 -24.14 -21.34
N MET A 22 -13.99 -25.32 -21.00
CA MET A 22 -15.39 -25.50 -20.67
C MET A 22 -15.60 -25.88 -19.20
N PRO A 23 -16.43 -25.14 -18.46
CA PRO A 23 -16.82 -25.56 -17.12
C PRO A 23 -17.66 -26.86 -17.25
N GLY A 24 -17.16 -27.95 -16.68
CA GLY A 24 -17.81 -29.27 -16.69
C GLY A 24 -18.89 -29.43 -15.60
N GLY A 25 -19.17 -28.37 -14.83
CA GLY A 25 -20.13 -28.41 -13.72
C GLY A 25 -19.48 -28.74 -12.37
N THR A 26 -20.31 -29.11 -11.39
CA THR A 26 -19.88 -29.38 -10.01
C THR A 26 -20.34 -30.75 -9.56
N ILE A 27 -19.42 -31.54 -9.03
CA ILE A 27 -19.74 -32.83 -8.37
C ILE A 27 -19.87 -32.55 -6.87
N LYS A 28 -21.09 -32.79 -6.33
CA LYS A 28 -21.33 -32.71 -4.89
C LYS A 28 -20.81 -33.98 -4.20
N THR A 29 -19.86 -33.80 -3.29
CA THR A 29 -19.32 -34.90 -2.48
C THR A 29 -19.59 -34.67 -0.99
N ARG A 30 -19.40 -35.72 -0.16
CA ARG A 30 -19.52 -35.58 1.30
C ARG A 30 -18.44 -34.67 1.93
N GLY A 31 -17.35 -34.40 1.21
CA GLY A 31 -16.26 -33.54 1.65
C GLY A 31 -16.28 -32.12 1.07
N GLY A 32 -17.31 -31.78 0.28
CA GLY A 32 -17.43 -30.48 -0.39
C GLY A 32 -17.72 -30.63 -1.90
N ASP A 33 -17.89 -29.51 -2.56
CA ASP A 33 -18.18 -29.43 -3.99
C ASP A 33 -16.88 -29.44 -4.79
N ILE A 34 -16.76 -30.36 -5.78
CA ILE A 34 -15.63 -30.46 -6.70
C ILE A 34 -16.04 -29.81 -8.02
N LEU A 35 -15.37 -28.73 -8.41
CA LEU A 35 -15.54 -28.10 -9.72
C LEU A 35 -14.82 -28.93 -10.79
N LEU A 36 -15.57 -29.31 -11.82
CA LEU A 36 -15.03 -29.90 -13.03
C LEU A 36 -14.77 -28.80 -14.06
N ARG A 37 -13.56 -28.79 -14.63
CA ARG A 37 -13.18 -27.92 -15.75
C ARG A 37 -12.45 -28.77 -16.79
N ALA A 38 -12.89 -28.69 -18.01
CA ALA A 38 -12.12 -29.22 -19.15
C ALA A 38 -11.21 -28.12 -19.66
N GLU A 39 -9.90 -28.32 -19.55
CA GLU A 39 -8.89 -27.44 -20.10
C GLU A 39 -8.61 -27.88 -21.52
N GLY A 40 -8.95 -27.05 -22.51
CA GLY A 40 -8.77 -27.34 -23.92
C GLY A 40 -8.26 -26.13 -24.70
N GLN A 41 -8.00 -25.01 -24.02
CA GLN A 41 -7.55 -23.79 -24.68
C GLN A 41 -6.06 -23.93 -25.06
N ALA A 42 -5.74 -23.74 -26.36
CA ALA A 42 -4.38 -23.65 -26.85
C ALA A 42 -3.79 -22.27 -26.55
N TYR A 43 -2.54 -22.23 -26.07
CA TYR A 43 -1.85 -20.98 -25.72
C TYR A 43 -0.59 -20.74 -26.57
N THR A 44 -0.01 -21.78 -27.14
CA THR A 44 1.21 -21.72 -27.93
C THR A 44 0.98 -22.07 -29.39
N GLY A 45 1.84 -21.59 -30.28
CA GLY A 45 1.76 -21.92 -31.70
C GLY A 45 1.81 -23.43 -31.96
N HIS A 46 2.54 -24.20 -31.14
CA HIS A 46 2.59 -25.66 -31.22
C HIS A 46 1.23 -26.29 -30.90
N GLU A 47 0.61 -25.90 -29.81
CA GLU A 47 -0.71 -26.39 -29.42
C GLU A 47 -1.79 -26.06 -30.47
N TYR A 48 -1.71 -24.84 -31.08
CA TYR A 48 -2.55 -24.50 -32.22
C TYR A 48 -2.27 -25.39 -33.43
N GLY A 49 -1.01 -25.80 -33.67
CA GLY A 49 -0.63 -26.69 -34.75
C GLY A 49 -1.29 -28.05 -34.65
N ASP A 50 -1.46 -28.56 -33.44
CA ASP A 50 -1.99 -29.88 -33.14
C ASP A 50 -3.54 -29.90 -33.12
N LEU A 51 -4.21 -28.76 -33.30
CA LEU A 51 -5.69 -28.72 -33.34
C LEU A 51 -6.22 -29.53 -34.52
N VAL A 52 -7.05 -30.53 -34.19
CA VAL A 52 -7.69 -31.38 -35.19
C VAL A 52 -8.83 -30.65 -35.87
N LEU A 53 -8.69 -30.45 -37.20
CA LEU A 53 -9.70 -29.79 -38.02
C LEU A 53 -10.74 -30.78 -38.50
N ARG A 54 -10.31 -32.00 -38.85
CA ARG A 54 -11.18 -33.08 -39.35
C ARG A 54 -10.56 -34.43 -39.06
N THR A 55 -11.41 -35.41 -38.76
CA THR A 55 -11.02 -36.83 -38.70
C THR A 55 -11.74 -37.55 -39.83
N ASP A 56 -11.01 -38.17 -40.74
CA ASP A 56 -11.58 -38.95 -41.84
C ASP A 56 -12.08 -40.31 -41.38
N ALA A 57 -12.85 -41.03 -42.20
CA ALA A 57 -13.50 -42.30 -41.87
C ALA A 57 -12.49 -43.45 -41.58
N ASP A 58 -11.26 -43.33 -42.07
CA ASP A 58 -10.17 -44.25 -41.83
C ASP A 58 -9.39 -43.95 -40.51
N GLY A 59 -9.78 -42.90 -39.78
CA GLY A 59 -9.14 -42.45 -38.55
C GLY A 59 -7.99 -41.48 -38.74
N THR A 60 -7.68 -41.11 -39.96
CA THR A 60 -6.64 -40.08 -40.28
C THR A 60 -7.12 -38.72 -39.78
N ARG A 61 -6.26 -38.03 -39.02
CA ARG A 61 -6.56 -36.68 -38.49
C ARG A 61 -5.84 -35.64 -39.32
N LEU A 62 -6.58 -34.67 -39.77
CA LEU A 62 -6.06 -33.45 -40.39
C LEU A 62 -5.90 -32.38 -39.31
N VAL A 63 -4.69 -31.95 -39.06
CA VAL A 63 -4.38 -30.91 -38.04
C VAL A 63 -4.11 -29.56 -38.69
N LEU A 64 -4.18 -28.48 -37.91
CA LEU A 64 -4.02 -27.12 -38.43
C LEU A 64 -2.63 -26.90 -39.07
N SER A 65 -1.59 -27.49 -38.52
CA SER A 65 -0.22 -27.42 -39.09
C SER A 65 -0.07 -28.04 -40.47
N ASP A 66 -0.98 -28.94 -40.90
CA ASP A 66 -0.94 -29.55 -42.23
C ASP A 66 -1.37 -28.57 -43.32
N ILE A 67 -2.17 -27.56 -42.96
CA ILE A 67 -2.79 -26.65 -43.94
C ILE A 67 -2.42 -25.17 -43.74
N ALA A 68 -1.84 -24.82 -42.61
CA ALA A 68 -1.52 -23.44 -42.25
C ALA A 68 -0.11 -23.33 -41.68
N ASN A 69 0.55 -22.20 -41.96
CA ASN A 69 1.76 -21.83 -41.25
C ASN A 69 1.38 -20.97 -40.04
N ILE A 70 1.70 -21.47 -38.85
CA ILE A 70 1.36 -20.83 -37.59
C ILE A 70 2.55 -20.00 -37.16
N LYS A 71 2.34 -18.70 -37.04
CA LYS A 71 3.33 -17.74 -36.52
C LYS A 71 2.92 -17.38 -35.09
N ASP A 72 3.68 -17.90 -34.12
CA ASP A 72 3.55 -17.48 -32.73
C ASP A 72 4.32 -16.19 -32.54
N GLY A 73 3.64 -15.15 -32.07
CA GLY A 73 4.23 -13.84 -31.94
C GLY A 73 3.27 -12.84 -31.30
N PHE A 74 3.75 -11.66 -31.11
CA PHE A 74 2.94 -10.56 -30.57
C PHE A 74 2.05 -9.96 -31.66
N VAL A 75 0.89 -9.42 -31.24
CA VAL A 75 0.03 -8.64 -32.12
C VAL A 75 0.82 -7.43 -32.62
N GLU A 76 0.87 -7.26 -33.95
CA GLU A 76 1.48 -6.07 -34.55
C GLU A 76 0.62 -4.86 -34.20
N GLN A 77 1.13 -3.99 -33.31
CA GLN A 77 0.53 -2.72 -32.95
C GLN A 77 1.40 -1.60 -33.52
N GLU A 78 0.75 -0.56 -34.02
CA GLU A 78 1.45 0.65 -34.45
C GLU A 78 1.90 1.53 -33.27
N ASP A 79 1.53 1.12 -32.04
CA ASP A 79 1.90 1.83 -30.82
C ASP A 79 3.39 1.63 -30.52
N PHE A 80 4.08 2.73 -30.37
CA PHE A 80 5.47 2.75 -29.92
C PHE A 80 5.61 3.74 -28.77
N ALA A 81 6.53 3.44 -27.88
CA ALA A 81 6.91 4.34 -26.79
C ALA A 81 8.35 4.78 -26.99
N THR A 82 8.62 6.04 -26.71
CA THR A 82 9.98 6.59 -26.72
C THR A 82 10.33 7.15 -25.34
N PHE A 83 11.59 7.03 -24.96
CA PHE A 83 12.17 7.64 -23.76
C PHE A 83 13.51 8.26 -24.17
N ASP A 84 13.68 9.56 -23.97
CA ASP A 84 14.84 10.35 -24.44
C ASP A 84 15.09 10.18 -25.96
N ASP A 85 14.01 10.20 -26.77
CA ASP A 85 14.01 10.01 -28.22
C ASP A 85 14.45 8.61 -28.72
N GLU A 86 14.65 7.65 -27.81
CA GLU A 86 14.95 6.26 -28.15
C GLU A 86 13.72 5.35 -27.96
N ASN A 87 13.58 4.34 -28.84
CA ASN A 87 12.51 3.36 -28.69
C ASN A 87 12.67 2.61 -27.37
N THR A 88 11.58 2.51 -26.62
CA THR A 88 11.57 1.90 -25.30
C THR A 88 10.41 0.95 -25.09
N SER A 89 10.59 0.06 -24.12
CA SER A 89 9.51 -0.72 -23.52
C SER A 89 9.53 -0.47 -22.02
N SER A 90 8.37 -0.17 -21.43
CA SER A 90 8.25 0.09 -20.01
C SER A 90 7.78 -1.15 -19.24
N ILE A 91 8.39 -1.39 -18.10
CA ILE A 91 7.97 -2.40 -17.12
C ILE A 91 7.54 -1.64 -15.86
N MET A 92 6.27 -1.77 -15.49
CA MET A 92 5.75 -1.18 -14.27
C MET A 92 5.90 -2.18 -13.13
N VAL A 93 6.59 -1.80 -12.09
CA VAL A 93 6.70 -2.57 -10.83
C VAL A 93 5.80 -1.92 -9.80
N GLN A 94 4.91 -2.71 -9.20
CA GLN A 94 3.95 -2.26 -8.20
C GLN A 94 4.05 -3.12 -6.94
N SER A 95 3.92 -2.49 -5.79
CA SER A 95 3.74 -3.22 -4.53
C SER A 95 2.33 -3.80 -4.43
N THR A 96 2.19 -4.94 -3.79
CA THR A 96 0.90 -5.58 -3.53
C THR A 96 0.83 -6.01 -2.06
N GLY A 97 -0.36 -5.84 -1.46
CA GLY A 97 -0.58 -6.23 -0.06
C GLY A 97 0.30 -5.46 0.92
N ASP A 98 1.00 -6.19 1.79
CA ASP A 98 1.79 -5.62 2.89
C ASP A 98 3.26 -5.33 2.50
N GLN A 99 3.58 -5.25 1.21
CA GLN A 99 4.94 -5.00 0.75
C GLN A 99 5.36 -3.55 1.01
N ASN A 100 6.67 -3.37 1.27
CA ASN A 100 7.25 -2.05 1.53
C ASN A 100 7.73 -1.40 0.22
N ASP A 101 7.13 -0.29 -0.17
CA ASP A 101 7.45 0.46 -1.39
C ASP A 101 8.93 0.90 -1.46
N LEU A 102 9.51 1.32 -0.33
CA LEU A 102 10.91 1.75 -0.28
C LEU A 102 11.88 0.58 -0.51
N GLU A 103 11.54 -0.60 0.03
CA GLU A 103 12.34 -1.79 -0.14
C GLU A 103 12.27 -2.31 -1.58
N ILE A 104 11.08 -2.36 -2.17
CA ILE A 104 10.88 -2.74 -3.58
C ILE A 104 11.67 -1.81 -4.49
N ALA A 105 11.56 -0.50 -4.29
CA ALA A 105 12.30 0.47 -5.09
C ALA A 105 13.82 0.30 -4.97
N ALA A 106 14.32 0.00 -3.75
CA ALA A 106 15.74 -0.30 -3.54
C ALA A 106 16.17 -1.57 -4.28
N GLN A 107 15.36 -2.63 -4.23
CA GLN A 107 15.61 -3.88 -4.97
C GLN A 107 15.61 -3.65 -6.49
N VAL A 108 14.65 -2.89 -7.02
CA VAL A 108 14.59 -2.55 -8.45
C VAL A 108 15.83 -1.76 -8.89
N ARG A 109 16.23 -0.75 -8.12
CA ARG A 109 17.47 0.01 -8.42
C ARG A 109 18.71 -0.89 -8.41
N GLY A 110 18.81 -1.80 -7.43
CA GLY A 110 19.90 -2.79 -7.36
C GLY A 110 19.90 -3.72 -8.57
N TYR A 111 18.74 -4.26 -8.92
CA TYR A 111 18.59 -5.11 -10.11
C TYR A 111 18.96 -4.40 -11.41
N VAL A 112 18.49 -3.17 -11.59
CA VAL A 112 18.82 -2.36 -12.78
C VAL A 112 20.32 -2.10 -12.88
N ALA A 113 20.99 -1.77 -11.76
CA ALA A 113 22.42 -1.54 -11.73
C ALA A 113 23.23 -2.80 -12.10
N GLU A 114 22.84 -3.96 -11.57
CA GLU A 114 23.47 -5.25 -11.89
C GLU A 114 23.21 -5.65 -13.34
N LYS A 115 21.95 -5.55 -13.78
CA LYS A 115 21.53 -6.03 -15.11
C LYS A 115 22.15 -5.20 -16.23
N ASN A 116 22.32 -3.90 -16.05
CA ASN A 116 22.99 -3.04 -17.02
C ASN A 116 24.42 -3.47 -17.35
N GLN A 117 25.10 -4.18 -16.42
CA GLN A 117 26.44 -4.73 -16.67
C GLN A 117 26.44 -5.95 -17.62
N GLN A 118 25.28 -6.59 -17.75
CA GLN A 118 25.10 -7.83 -18.53
C GLN A 118 24.38 -7.61 -19.86
N LEU A 119 23.84 -6.40 -20.09
CA LEU A 119 23.10 -6.10 -21.31
C LEU A 119 24.04 -5.93 -22.51
N PRO A 120 23.60 -6.31 -23.73
CA PRO A 120 24.33 -6.08 -24.95
C PRO A 120 24.46 -4.58 -25.24
N GLN A 121 25.46 -4.23 -26.09
CA GLN A 121 25.63 -2.85 -26.54
C GLN A 121 24.36 -2.34 -27.23
N GLY A 122 23.89 -1.15 -26.84
CA GLY A 122 22.68 -0.55 -27.37
C GLY A 122 21.40 -0.83 -26.57
N ALA A 123 21.46 -1.69 -25.53
CA ALA A 123 20.35 -1.88 -24.60
C ALA A 123 20.70 -1.32 -23.22
N LYS A 124 19.77 -0.60 -22.59
CA LYS A 124 19.95 0.02 -21.28
C LYS A 124 18.63 -0.04 -20.50
N LEU A 125 18.71 -0.37 -19.22
CA LEU A 125 17.61 -0.20 -18.28
C LEU A 125 17.75 1.14 -17.57
N THR A 126 16.67 1.91 -17.52
CA THR A 126 16.61 3.18 -16.80
C THR A 126 15.44 3.15 -15.83
N VAL A 127 15.67 3.51 -14.57
CA VAL A 127 14.58 3.67 -13.60
C VAL A 127 13.91 5.01 -13.88
N TRP A 128 12.59 4.97 -14.08
CA TRP A 128 11.77 6.13 -14.34
C TRP A 128 10.51 6.10 -13.49
N GLY A 129 10.02 7.27 -13.05
CA GLY A 129 8.79 7.37 -12.29
C GLY A 129 8.86 6.72 -10.90
N ASP A 130 10.01 6.78 -10.24
CA ASP A 130 10.22 6.23 -8.90
C ASP A 130 9.43 7.01 -7.84
N SER A 131 8.27 6.49 -7.45
CA SER A 131 7.41 7.10 -6.43
C SER A 131 7.98 7.00 -5.01
N SER A 132 8.94 6.10 -4.77
CA SER A 132 9.58 5.95 -3.47
C SER A 132 10.37 7.19 -3.04
N TYR A 133 10.85 7.98 -4.01
CA TYR A 133 11.49 9.26 -3.76
C TYR A 133 10.58 10.21 -2.99
N TYR A 134 9.32 10.36 -3.44
CA TYR A 134 8.35 11.22 -2.76
C TYR A 134 8.00 10.71 -1.37
N LEU A 135 7.94 9.38 -1.19
CA LEU A 135 7.67 8.77 0.12
C LEU A 135 8.82 9.02 1.09
N SER A 136 10.07 8.85 0.65
CA SER A 136 11.27 9.12 1.45
C SER A 136 11.34 10.59 1.86
N GLU A 137 11.17 11.52 0.93
CA GLU A 137 11.18 12.96 1.19
C GLU A 137 10.09 13.37 2.21
N ARG A 138 8.91 12.73 2.14
CA ARG A 138 7.83 12.99 3.09
C ARG A 138 8.12 12.42 4.47
N LEU A 139 8.77 11.25 4.54
CA LEU A 139 9.23 10.66 5.80
C LEU A 139 10.26 11.59 6.48
N ASP A 140 11.24 12.05 5.73
CA ASP A 140 12.26 12.97 6.23
C ASP A 140 11.62 14.28 6.71
N MET A 141 10.71 14.86 5.90
CA MET A 141 9.94 16.05 6.30
C MET A 141 9.13 15.83 7.59
N MET A 142 8.51 14.64 7.76
CA MET A 142 7.77 14.31 8.99
C MET A 142 8.70 14.29 10.19
N ILE A 143 9.87 13.66 10.07
CA ILE A 143 10.88 13.57 11.14
C ILE A 143 11.40 14.99 11.48
N ASP A 144 11.73 15.77 10.48
CA ASP A 144 12.20 17.14 10.67
C ASP A 144 11.14 18.03 11.34
N ASN A 145 9.90 17.95 10.90
CA ASN A 145 8.79 18.69 11.52
C ASN A 145 8.54 18.23 12.97
N MET A 146 8.63 16.92 13.23
CA MET A 146 8.50 16.38 14.58
C MET A 146 9.63 16.89 15.49
N LEU A 147 10.89 16.85 15.02
CA LEU A 147 12.03 17.32 15.79
C LEU A 147 11.98 18.84 16.00
N MET A 148 11.68 19.61 14.94
CA MET A 148 11.56 21.08 15.03
C MET A 148 10.38 21.48 15.91
N GLY A 149 9.23 20.82 15.80
CA GLY A 149 8.05 21.05 16.64
C GLY A 149 8.35 20.72 18.10
N ALA A 150 8.95 19.56 18.37
CA ALA A 150 9.36 19.18 19.72
C ALA A 150 10.37 20.17 20.31
N PHE A 151 11.33 20.64 19.54
CA PHE A 151 12.32 21.63 19.96
C PHE A 151 11.68 22.98 20.27
N LEU A 152 10.76 23.45 19.41
CA LEU A 152 10.04 24.70 19.62
C LEU A 152 9.18 24.63 20.90
N VAL A 153 8.44 23.55 21.07
CA VAL A 153 7.63 23.29 22.27
C VAL A 153 8.53 23.25 23.50
N PHE A 154 9.67 22.54 23.42
CA PHE A 154 10.63 22.50 24.52
C PHE A 154 11.11 23.89 24.93
N ILE A 155 11.47 24.75 23.98
CA ILE A 155 11.89 26.15 24.26
C ILE A 155 10.76 26.92 24.95
N VAL A 156 9.55 26.87 24.36
CA VAL A 156 8.40 27.61 24.92
C VAL A 156 8.10 27.11 26.34
N LEU A 157 8.03 25.82 26.54
CA LEU A 157 7.77 25.24 27.88
C LEU A 157 8.93 25.53 28.87
N ALA A 158 10.17 25.50 28.40
CA ALA A 158 11.33 25.81 29.25
C ALA A 158 11.37 27.29 29.69
N LEU A 159 10.78 28.20 28.92
CA LEU A 159 10.66 29.62 29.26
C LEU A 159 9.60 29.87 30.34
N PHE A 160 8.50 29.11 30.33
CA PHE A 160 7.35 29.32 31.21
C PHE A 160 7.27 28.28 32.34
N LEU A 161 7.79 27.07 32.13
CA LEU A 161 7.80 25.98 33.06
C LEU A 161 9.23 25.53 33.45
N ARG A 162 9.35 24.63 34.39
CA ARG A 162 10.65 24.02 34.72
C ARG A 162 11.11 23.08 33.60
N ILE A 163 12.38 23.15 33.22
CA ILE A 163 13.02 22.34 32.18
C ILE A 163 12.70 20.84 32.31
N LYS A 164 12.59 20.32 33.53
CA LYS A 164 12.24 18.91 33.75
C LYS A 164 10.85 18.55 33.22
N ILE A 165 9.86 19.40 33.40
CA ILE A 165 8.48 19.20 32.93
C ILE A 165 8.47 19.31 31.39
N ALA A 166 9.11 20.34 30.86
CA ALA A 166 9.24 20.53 29.40
C ALA A 166 9.86 19.31 28.72
N PHE A 167 10.88 18.70 29.33
CA PHE A 167 11.51 17.49 28.80
C PHE A 167 10.56 16.28 28.76
N TRP A 168 9.77 16.06 29.82
CA TRP A 168 8.80 14.96 29.88
C TRP A 168 7.67 15.13 28.87
N VAL A 169 7.13 16.34 28.73
CA VAL A 169 6.12 16.65 27.71
C VAL A 169 6.66 16.42 26.30
N MET A 170 7.90 16.83 26.02
CA MET A 170 8.52 16.59 24.73
C MET A 170 8.70 15.10 24.42
N LEU A 171 8.96 14.25 25.41
CA LEU A 171 9.09 12.80 25.23
C LEU A 171 7.77 12.13 24.85
N GLY A 172 6.64 12.70 25.20
CA GLY A 172 5.32 12.19 24.88
C GLY A 172 5.06 12.13 23.36
N ILE A 173 5.59 13.09 22.61
CA ILE A 173 5.39 13.16 21.16
C ILE A 173 5.90 11.88 20.45
N PRO A 174 7.19 11.49 20.58
CA PRO A 174 7.67 10.25 19.98
C PRO A 174 6.96 9.01 20.51
N ILE A 175 6.61 8.95 21.79
CA ILE A 175 5.91 7.80 22.39
C ILE A 175 4.54 7.61 21.72
N SER A 176 3.77 8.68 21.56
CA SER A 176 2.47 8.64 20.88
C SER A 176 2.59 8.20 19.42
N PHE A 177 3.60 8.67 18.70
CA PHE A 177 3.85 8.31 17.31
C PHE A 177 4.29 6.85 17.16
N PHE A 178 5.25 6.40 17.98
CA PHE A 178 5.68 5.00 17.96
C PHE A 178 4.57 4.04 18.39
N GLY A 179 3.72 4.45 19.33
CA GLY A 179 2.54 3.68 19.71
C GLY A 179 1.58 3.49 18.53
N ALA A 180 1.31 4.56 17.77
CA ALA A 180 0.48 4.49 16.57
C ALA A 180 1.13 3.62 15.49
N LEU A 181 2.43 3.81 15.20
CA LEU A 181 3.18 3.01 14.23
C LEU A 181 3.18 1.52 14.58
N LEU A 182 3.27 1.18 15.87
CA LEU A 182 3.20 -0.21 16.34
C LEU A 182 1.83 -0.84 16.10
N MET A 183 0.75 -0.06 16.27
CA MET A 183 -0.62 -0.57 16.12
C MET A 183 -1.09 -0.66 14.68
N MET A 184 -0.60 0.19 13.79
CA MET A 184 -1.03 0.25 12.38
C MET A 184 -1.00 -1.12 11.67
N PRO A 185 0.08 -1.93 11.74
CA PRO A 185 0.13 -3.23 11.06
C PRO A 185 -0.69 -4.32 11.77
N LEU A 186 -1.06 -4.14 13.03
CA LEU A 186 -1.74 -5.16 13.84
C LEU A 186 -3.26 -5.23 13.61
N LEU A 187 -3.82 -4.31 12.81
CA LEU A 187 -5.27 -4.19 12.58
C LEU A 187 -5.85 -5.22 11.59
N GLY A 188 -5.07 -6.14 11.08
CA GLY A 188 -5.54 -7.14 10.11
C GLY A 188 -6.06 -6.49 8.82
N GLU A 189 -7.34 -6.68 8.49
CA GLU A 189 -7.96 -6.10 7.30
C GLU A 189 -7.98 -4.56 7.26
N TRP A 190 -7.78 -3.92 8.42
CA TRP A 190 -7.73 -2.47 8.58
C TRP A 190 -6.30 -1.96 8.74
N SER A 191 -5.31 -2.81 8.48
CA SER A 191 -3.90 -2.43 8.55
C SER A 191 -3.61 -1.23 7.66
N VAL A 192 -2.76 -0.34 8.15
CA VAL A 192 -2.33 0.86 7.43
C VAL A 192 -0.81 0.80 7.29
N SER A 193 -0.33 0.85 6.06
CA SER A 193 1.10 0.96 5.78
C SER A 193 1.58 2.40 5.90
N ILE A 194 2.90 2.57 6.03
CA ILE A 194 3.52 3.89 5.93
C ILE A 194 3.45 4.32 4.46
N ASN A 195 2.64 5.33 4.20
CA ASN A 195 2.43 5.92 2.90
C ASN A 195 2.23 7.43 3.02
N MET A 196 2.12 8.13 1.90
CA MET A 196 1.98 9.59 1.89
C MET A 196 0.81 10.09 2.76
N LEU A 197 -0.28 9.32 2.84
CA LEU A 197 -1.49 9.71 3.56
C LEU A 197 -1.34 9.53 5.07
N SER A 198 -0.76 8.39 5.49
CA SER A 198 -0.46 8.15 6.91
C SER A 198 0.56 9.16 7.43
N LEU A 199 1.59 9.52 6.63
CA LEU A 199 2.56 10.56 6.99
C LEU A 199 1.90 11.94 7.13
N PHE A 200 0.99 12.29 6.22
CA PHE A 200 0.19 13.52 6.33
C PHE A 200 -0.64 13.54 7.63
N ALA A 201 -1.25 12.41 8.00
CA ALA A 201 -2.00 12.28 9.25
C ALA A 201 -1.12 12.48 10.48
N PHE A 202 0.11 11.95 10.48
CA PHE A 202 1.09 12.18 11.56
C PHE A 202 1.46 13.67 11.69
N ILE A 203 1.70 14.37 10.58
CA ILE A 203 1.99 15.81 10.60
C ILE A 203 0.79 16.58 11.15
N MET A 204 -0.43 16.24 10.74
CA MET A 204 -1.64 16.91 11.18
C MET A 204 -1.91 16.71 12.68
N VAL A 205 -1.70 15.48 13.19
CA VAL A 205 -1.98 15.17 14.59
C VAL A 205 -0.91 15.68 15.54
N LEU A 206 0.28 16.01 15.04
CA LEU A 206 1.40 16.51 15.85
C LEU A 206 0.99 17.70 16.75
N GLY A 207 0.29 18.68 16.16
CA GLY A 207 -0.20 19.85 16.90
C GLY A 207 -1.17 19.48 18.01
N ILE A 208 -2.07 18.53 17.75
CA ILE A 208 -3.11 18.12 18.72
C ILE A 208 -2.48 17.39 19.91
N VAL A 209 -1.55 16.46 19.64
CA VAL A 209 -0.83 15.69 20.69
C VAL A 209 -0.04 16.60 21.59
N VAL A 210 0.60 17.63 21.03
CA VAL A 210 1.37 18.60 21.79
C VAL A 210 0.49 19.43 22.72
N ASP A 211 -0.68 19.86 22.25
CA ASP A 211 -1.60 20.68 23.06
C ASP A 211 -2.09 19.96 24.31
N ASP A 212 -2.42 18.69 24.23
CA ASP A 212 -2.87 17.89 25.38
C ASP A 212 -1.78 17.79 26.45
N ALA A 213 -0.55 17.48 26.04
CA ALA A 213 0.59 17.35 26.92
C ALA A 213 0.95 18.69 27.61
N ILE A 214 0.80 19.83 26.89
CA ILE A 214 1.03 21.18 27.44
C ILE A 214 0.03 21.47 28.55
N VAL A 215 -1.26 21.28 28.30
CA VAL A 215 -2.34 21.59 29.27
C VAL A 215 -2.15 20.81 30.57
N ILE A 216 -1.81 19.54 30.49
CA ILE A 216 -1.55 18.71 31.67
C ILE A 216 -0.29 19.15 32.40
N GLY A 217 0.80 19.39 31.68
CA GLY A 217 2.07 19.86 32.23
C GLY A 217 1.94 21.24 32.92
N GLU A 218 1.22 22.16 32.31
CA GLU A 218 0.94 23.50 32.87
C GLU A 218 0.12 23.42 34.13
N SER A 219 -0.94 22.61 34.18
CA SER A 219 -1.77 22.46 35.36
C SER A 219 -1.00 21.82 36.53
N ALA A 220 -0.19 20.80 36.25
CA ALA A 220 0.69 20.20 37.26
C ALA A 220 1.70 21.21 37.80
N TYR A 221 2.27 22.03 36.90
CA TYR A 221 3.24 23.07 37.31
C TYR A 221 2.61 24.17 38.15
N ALA A 222 1.44 24.66 37.78
CA ALA A 222 0.72 25.68 38.56
C ALA A 222 0.41 25.22 39.99
N GLU A 223 0.08 23.94 40.18
CA GLU A 223 -0.17 23.37 41.48
C GLU A 223 1.14 23.23 42.32
N ILE A 224 2.25 22.85 41.65
CA ILE A 224 3.59 22.82 42.31
C ILE A 224 4.02 24.23 42.73
N GLU A 225 3.79 25.23 41.92
CA GLU A 225 4.18 26.61 42.21
C GLU A 225 3.40 27.14 43.42
N LYS A 226 2.13 26.80 43.52
CA LYS A 226 1.24 27.29 44.58
C LYS A 226 1.41 26.59 45.91
N TYR A 227 1.60 25.27 45.91
CA TYR A 227 1.58 24.45 47.14
C TYR A 227 2.91 23.74 47.44
N GLY A 228 3.92 23.94 46.59
CA GLY A 228 5.23 23.32 46.74
C GLY A 228 5.36 21.98 45.99
N HIS A 229 6.61 21.54 45.83
CA HIS A 229 6.95 20.35 45.07
C HIS A 229 6.69 19.08 45.91
N SER A 230 5.54 18.45 45.68
CA SER A 230 5.20 17.13 46.21
C SER A 230 4.53 16.27 45.17
N ARG A 231 4.57 14.94 45.36
CA ARG A 231 3.90 14.01 44.45
C ARG A 231 2.39 14.25 44.41
N ASP A 232 1.80 14.53 45.61
CA ASP A 232 0.35 14.74 45.72
C ASP A 232 -0.11 16.02 45.00
N ASN A 233 0.71 17.07 45.01
CA ASN A 233 0.42 18.31 44.30
C ASN A 233 0.49 18.12 42.79
N ILE A 234 1.46 17.33 42.28
CA ILE A 234 1.54 16.97 40.89
C ILE A 234 0.28 16.20 40.45
N ILE A 235 -0.10 15.17 41.20
CA ILE A 235 -1.31 14.38 40.92
C ILE A 235 -2.56 15.27 40.96
N SER A 236 -2.69 16.15 41.95
CA SER A 236 -3.83 17.05 42.08
C SER A 236 -3.94 18.01 40.90
N GLY A 237 -2.82 18.58 40.46
CA GLY A 237 -2.76 19.45 39.30
C GLY A 237 -3.15 18.71 37.98
N THR A 238 -2.58 17.53 37.75
CA THR A 238 -2.91 16.68 36.62
C THR A 238 -4.40 16.29 36.62
N MET A 239 -4.91 15.78 37.74
CA MET A 239 -6.31 15.33 37.87
C MET A 239 -7.34 16.45 37.64
N ARG A 240 -6.97 17.70 37.89
CA ARG A 240 -7.85 18.85 37.67
C ARG A 240 -8.24 19.02 36.17
N VAL A 241 -7.29 18.76 35.27
CA VAL A 241 -7.48 18.91 33.83
C VAL A 241 -7.63 17.57 33.10
N ALA A 242 -7.34 16.45 33.72
CA ALA A 242 -7.41 15.13 33.13
C ALA A 242 -8.79 14.82 32.51
N MET A 243 -9.89 15.12 33.26
CA MET A 243 -11.24 14.93 32.74
C MET A 243 -11.54 15.76 31.48
N PRO A 244 -11.38 17.10 31.48
CA PRO A 244 -11.58 17.90 30.28
C PRO A 244 -10.69 17.49 29.12
N ALA A 245 -9.40 17.20 29.35
CA ALA A 245 -8.46 16.74 28.34
C ALA A 245 -8.90 15.41 27.74
N THR A 246 -9.25 14.42 28.55
CA THR A 246 -9.77 13.11 28.09
C THR A 246 -11.01 13.28 27.21
N PHE A 247 -11.98 14.12 27.61
CA PHE A 247 -13.16 14.39 26.79
C PHE A 247 -12.81 15.12 25.50
N GLY A 248 -11.84 16.04 25.51
CA GLY A 248 -11.32 16.69 24.31
C GLY A 248 -10.77 15.70 23.29
N VAL A 249 -9.88 14.81 23.75
CA VAL A 249 -9.31 13.73 22.93
C VAL A 249 -10.39 12.80 22.39
N LEU A 250 -11.29 12.33 23.24
CA LEU A 250 -12.39 11.44 22.81
C LEU A 250 -13.32 12.11 21.80
N THR A 251 -13.58 13.41 21.95
CA THR A 251 -14.39 14.18 20.98
C THR A 251 -13.65 14.27 19.64
N THR A 252 -12.34 14.48 19.63
CA THR A 252 -11.54 14.49 18.42
C THR A 252 -11.54 13.13 17.74
N ILE A 253 -11.34 12.03 18.48
CA ILE A 253 -11.43 10.67 17.95
C ILE A 253 -12.83 10.42 17.35
N ALA A 254 -13.90 10.82 18.08
CA ALA A 254 -15.27 10.68 17.58
C ALA A 254 -15.51 11.47 16.30
N ALA A 255 -14.89 12.64 16.13
CA ALA A 255 -14.98 13.42 14.90
C ALA A 255 -14.29 12.76 13.69
N PHE A 256 -13.21 12.01 13.93
CA PHE A 256 -12.52 11.25 12.88
C PHE A 256 -13.14 9.87 12.59
N THR A 257 -13.90 9.30 13.54
CA THR A 257 -14.50 7.96 13.41
C THR A 257 -15.41 7.80 12.18
N PRO A 258 -16.26 8.78 11.78
CA PRO A 258 -17.08 8.64 10.56
C PRO A 258 -16.26 8.41 9.28
N LEU A 259 -15.02 8.89 9.23
CA LEU A 259 -14.14 8.68 8.08
C LEU A 259 -13.75 7.22 7.85
N LEU A 260 -13.86 6.36 8.88
CA LEU A 260 -13.63 4.91 8.78
C LEU A 260 -14.70 4.21 7.93
N PHE A 261 -15.91 4.75 7.88
CA PHE A 261 -17.09 4.13 7.28
C PHE A 261 -17.48 4.74 5.94
N ILE A 262 -16.60 5.55 5.35
CA ILE A 262 -16.85 6.11 4.02
C ILE A 262 -16.65 5.01 2.97
N ASP A 263 -17.73 4.68 2.25
CA ASP A 263 -17.70 3.78 1.09
C ASP A 263 -17.56 4.62 -0.18
N ALA A 264 -16.34 4.82 -0.61
CA ALA A 264 -16.03 5.59 -1.84
C ALA A 264 -14.68 5.12 -2.42
N THR A 265 -14.39 5.57 -3.64
CA THR A 265 -13.11 5.35 -4.30
C THR A 265 -11.90 5.78 -3.44
N PHE A 266 -12.09 6.76 -2.56
CA PHE A 266 -11.07 7.27 -1.64
C PHE A 266 -11.18 6.73 -0.20
N ALA A 267 -11.92 5.63 0.01
CA ALA A 267 -12.11 5.05 1.35
C ALA A 267 -10.79 4.77 2.08
N ALA A 268 -9.79 4.21 1.38
CA ALA A 268 -8.48 3.94 1.94
C ALA A 268 -7.76 5.22 2.43
N PHE A 269 -7.94 6.35 1.72
CA PHE A 269 -7.42 7.66 2.10
C PHE A 269 -7.97 8.09 3.47
N PHE A 270 -9.27 8.16 3.62
CA PHE A 270 -9.92 8.63 4.85
C PHE A 270 -9.69 7.67 6.01
N ARG A 271 -9.68 6.37 5.74
CA ARG A 271 -9.40 5.34 6.73
C ARG A 271 -7.99 5.48 7.32
N SER A 272 -6.97 5.66 6.48
CA SER A 272 -5.58 5.85 6.92
C SER A 272 -5.44 7.04 7.85
N ILE A 273 -6.04 8.19 7.51
CA ILE A 273 -6.01 9.38 8.35
C ILE A 273 -6.68 9.13 9.71
N SER A 274 -7.89 8.56 9.68
CA SER A 274 -8.65 8.31 10.91
C SER A 274 -7.94 7.35 11.86
N ILE A 275 -7.36 6.27 11.34
CA ILE A 275 -6.63 5.27 12.13
C ILE A 275 -5.40 5.90 12.78
N VAL A 276 -4.56 6.58 12.01
CA VAL A 276 -3.33 7.21 12.52
C VAL A 276 -3.65 8.23 13.61
N VAL A 277 -4.59 9.16 13.32
CA VAL A 277 -4.99 10.19 14.30
C VAL A 277 -5.54 9.56 15.57
N SER A 278 -6.43 8.57 15.45
CA SER A 278 -7.03 7.92 16.62
C SER A 278 -6.00 7.24 17.51
N PHE A 279 -5.05 6.49 16.91
CA PHE A 279 -4.01 5.82 17.70
C PHE A 279 -3.02 6.80 18.31
N CYS A 280 -2.57 7.82 17.59
CA CYS A 280 -1.72 8.86 18.17
C CYS A 280 -2.37 9.50 19.39
N LEU A 281 -3.67 9.84 19.28
CA LEU A 281 -4.40 10.45 20.39
C LEU A 281 -4.64 9.49 21.57
N ILE A 282 -4.91 8.20 21.31
CA ILE A 282 -5.03 7.20 22.37
C ILE A 282 -3.69 7.06 23.12
N PHE A 283 -2.58 6.96 22.42
CA PHE A 283 -1.27 6.86 23.05
C PHE A 283 -0.86 8.15 23.74
N SER A 284 -1.22 9.32 23.19
CA SER A 284 -1.03 10.61 23.87
C SER A 284 -1.78 10.66 25.19
N LEU A 285 -3.02 10.17 25.22
CA LEU A 285 -3.83 10.13 26.43
C LEU A 285 -3.28 9.14 27.49
N ILE A 286 -2.67 8.03 27.05
CA ILE A 286 -2.07 7.04 27.95
C ILE A 286 -0.78 7.58 28.57
N GLU A 287 -0.02 8.35 27.81
CA GLU A 287 1.27 8.91 28.22
C GLU A 287 1.09 10.13 29.13
N SER A 288 0.10 11.00 28.86
CA SER A 288 -0.22 12.21 29.63
C SER A 288 -0.80 11.90 31.01
#